data_928eb31bba2c887e0183ab95a6dd528a
#
_entry.id   928eb31bba2c887e0183ab95a6dd528a
#
_cell.length_a   1.000
_cell.length_b   1.000
_cell.length_c   1.000
_cell.angle_alpha   90.00
_cell.angle_beta   90.00
_cell.angle_gamma   90.00
#
_symmetry.space_group_name_H-M   'P 1'
#
loop_
_entity.id
_entity.type
_entity.pdbx_description
1 polymer ?
#
loop_
_entity_poly.entity_id
_entity_poly.type
_entity_poly.pdbx_seq_one_letter_code
_entity_poly.pdbx_strand_id
1 'polypeptide(L)'
;MVAKLRQSIRGASNPWGAVKDTLANLVEVVNAATGSTLSLSKADTQAGATGASAGTLLTKGAGVSAAESYAVGFVRNGTLVTTRIVVDLTGLVGSGTDVDIIGNTGGATSAHWGQVTTAKCGALIGGRVTCLEVPAGGTNDIDFYSAVESTGAQDGLVTSLTETALVTSGGAWTSGAAKGMTALPAANDYLYITNGAASGGTFTAGKFLIELFGYAA
;
A
#
# COMPACT_ATOMS: atom_id res chain seq x y z
N MET A 1 -26.15 7.05 -36.03
CA MET A 1 -25.07 6.88 -35.07
C MET A 1 -24.33 5.51 -35.22
N VAL A 2 -25.04 4.40 -35.22
CA VAL A 2 -24.48 3.03 -35.36
C VAL A 2 -23.67 2.82 -36.68
N ALA A 3 -24.10 3.43 -37.79
CA ALA A 3 -23.44 3.34 -39.08
C ALA A 3 -22.06 4.03 -39.12
N LYS A 4 -21.91 5.18 -38.45
CA LYS A 4 -20.61 5.89 -38.31
C LYS A 4 -19.61 5.10 -37.47
N LEU A 5 -20.07 4.42 -36.40
CA LEU A 5 -19.22 3.56 -35.56
C LEU A 5 -18.60 2.40 -36.36
N ARG A 6 -19.41 1.71 -37.18
CA ARG A 6 -18.94 0.59 -38.01
C ARG A 6 -17.94 1.02 -39.09
N GLN A 7 -18.06 2.22 -39.62
CA GLN A 7 -17.16 2.75 -40.67
C GLN A 7 -15.80 3.15 -40.08
N SER A 8 -15.77 3.70 -38.87
CA SER A 8 -14.53 4.08 -38.18
C SER A 8 -13.64 2.88 -37.87
N ILE A 9 -14.22 1.75 -37.50
CA ILE A 9 -13.44 0.53 -37.16
C ILE A 9 -12.88 -0.17 -38.40
N ARG A 10 -13.58 -0.12 -39.54
CA ARG A 10 -13.18 -0.82 -40.77
C ARG A 10 -12.06 -0.12 -41.55
N GLY A 11 -11.86 1.18 -41.38
CA GLY A 11 -10.88 1.96 -42.15
C GLY A 11 -9.59 2.29 -41.39
N ALA A 12 -9.43 1.84 -40.18
CA ALA A 12 -8.28 2.21 -39.35
C ALA A 12 -7.07 1.36 -39.65
N SER A 13 -5.96 2.00 -40.02
CA SER A 13 -4.63 1.38 -40.12
C SER A 13 -4.11 0.89 -38.76
N ASN A 14 -4.69 1.35 -37.66
CA ASN A 14 -4.42 0.91 -36.31
C ASN A 14 -5.73 0.53 -35.59
N PRO A 15 -6.11 -0.77 -35.57
CA PRO A 15 -7.37 -1.22 -34.97
C PRO A 15 -7.53 -0.83 -33.49
N TRP A 16 -6.43 -0.78 -32.71
CA TRP A 16 -6.46 -0.40 -31.31
C TRP A 16 -6.71 1.10 -31.10
N GLY A 17 -6.18 1.94 -31.97
CA GLY A 17 -6.50 3.36 -31.98
C GLY A 17 -7.97 3.62 -32.26
N ALA A 18 -8.54 2.94 -33.26
CA ALA A 18 -9.96 3.07 -33.60
C ALA A 18 -10.90 2.60 -32.48
N VAL A 19 -10.55 1.52 -31.78
CA VAL A 19 -11.31 1.05 -30.60
C VAL A 19 -11.28 2.08 -29.47
N LYS A 20 -10.14 2.69 -29.23
CA LYS A 20 -9.95 3.72 -28.20
C LYS A 20 -10.80 4.97 -28.48
N ASP A 21 -10.75 5.46 -29.72
CA ASP A 21 -11.55 6.61 -30.17
C ASP A 21 -13.06 6.31 -30.11
N THR A 22 -13.44 5.09 -30.44
CA THR A 22 -14.85 4.65 -30.37
C THR A 22 -15.37 4.61 -28.93
N LEU A 23 -14.56 4.15 -27.98
CA LEU A 23 -14.91 4.13 -26.56
C LEU A 23 -14.97 5.54 -25.99
N ALA A 24 -14.04 6.42 -26.33
CA ALA A 24 -14.06 7.82 -25.92
C ALA A 24 -15.34 8.53 -26.40
N ASN A 25 -15.70 8.34 -27.67
CA ASN A 25 -16.94 8.89 -28.25
C ASN A 25 -18.20 8.31 -27.59
N LEU A 26 -18.19 7.03 -27.19
CA LEU A 26 -19.32 6.43 -26.50
C LEU A 26 -19.51 7.05 -25.09
N VAL A 27 -18.42 7.27 -24.37
CA VAL A 27 -18.44 7.95 -23.06
C VAL A 27 -18.98 9.37 -23.18
N GLU A 28 -18.53 10.12 -24.18
CA GLU A 28 -19.02 11.47 -24.44
C GLU A 28 -20.53 11.49 -24.70
N VAL A 29 -21.02 10.55 -25.49
CA VAL A 29 -22.48 10.42 -25.78
C VAL A 29 -23.26 10.05 -24.51
N VAL A 30 -22.74 9.14 -23.69
CA VAL A 30 -23.40 8.77 -22.43
C VAL A 30 -23.42 9.95 -21.46
N ASN A 31 -22.31 10.67 -21.32
CA ASN A 31 -22.23 11.86 -20.46
C ASN A 31 -23.22 12.94 -20.90
N ALA A 32 -23.34 13.19 -22.20
CA ALA A 32 -24.27 14.15 -22.74
C ALA A 32 -25.73 13.72 -22.53
N ALA A 33 -26.01 12.42 -22.60
CA ALA A 33 -27.38 11.88 -22.45
C ALA A 33 -27.83 11.78 -20.98
N THR A 34 -26.89 11.57 -20.04
CA THR A 34 -27.21 11.32 -18.62
C THR A 34 -26.83 12.48 -17.69
N GLY A 35 -26.15 13.51 -18.19
CA GLY A 35 -25.61 14.59 -17.37
C GLY A 35 -24.51 14.14 -16.39
N SER A 36 -23.97 12.94 -16.57
CA SER A 36 -22.89 12.39 -15.73
C SER A 36 -21.53 12.82 -16.25
N THR A 37 -20.51 12.72 -15.41
CA THR A 37 -19.11 13.01 -15.73
C THR A 37 -18.27 11.73 -15.76
N LEU A 38 -18.68 10.74 -16.55
CA LEU A 38 -17.87 9.55 -16.77
C LEU A 38 -16.61 9.92 -17.55
N SER A 39 -15.46 9.40 -17.13
CA SER A 39 -14.20 9.55 -17.85
C SER A 39 -13.52 8.19 -17.98
N LEU A 40 -12.91 7.92 -19.14
CA LEU A 40 -12.06 6.76 -19.32
C LEU A 40 -10.67 7.09 -18.76
N SER A 41 -10.33 6.53 -17.61
CA SER A 41 -8.97 6.61 -17.10
C SER A 41 -8.11 5.47 -17.68
N LYS A 42 -6.78 5.65 -17.65
CA LYS A 42 -5.85 4.58 -18.07
C LYS A 42 -6.00 3.30 -17.25
N ALA A 43 -6.55 3.39 -16.03
CA ALA A 43 -6.87 2.27 -15.17
C ALA A 43 -8.11 1.50 -15.64
N ASP A 44 -9.09 2.18 -16.26
CA ASP A 44 -10.33 1.57 -16.75
C ASP A 44 -10.11 0.74 -18.02
N THR A 45 -8.98 0.94 -18.71
CA THR A 45 -8.62 0.20 -19.93
C THR A 45 -7.79 -1.05 -19.67
N GLN A 46 -7.37 -1.32 -18.44
CA GLN A 46 -6.73 -2.57 -18.04
C GLN A 46 -7.80 -3.57 -17.60
N ALA A 47 -8.04 -4.58 -18.44
CA ALA A 47 -8.91 -5.69 -18.11
C ALA A 47 -8.48 -6.32 -16.77
N GLY A 48 -9.32 -6.20 -15.76
CA GLY A 48 -9.10 -6.77 -14.42
C GLY A 48 -8.78 -5.77 -13.30
N ALA A 49 -8.51 -4.50 -13.62
CA ALA A 49 -8.38 -3.48 -12.61
C ALA A 49 -9.73 -2.73 -12.47
N THR A 50 -10.65 -3.25 -11.70
CA THR A 50 -11.68 -2.40 -11.10
C THR A 50 -10.95 -1.51 -10.11
N GLY A 51 -10.47 -0.35 -10.60
CA GLY A 51 -9.66 0.57 -9.87
C GLY A 51 -10.39 1.07 -8.64
N ALA A 52 -9.80 0.86 -7.48
CA ALA A 52 -10.05 1.77 -6.39
C ALA A 52 -9.67 3.17 -6.89
N SER A 53 -10.61 4.10 -6.81
CA SER A 53 -10.39 5.51 -7.15
C SER A 53 -9.08 5.98 -6.54
N ALA A 54 -8.23 6.69 -7.31
CA ALA A 54 -6.91 7.17 -6.86
C ALA A 54 -6.95 8.04 -5.58
N GLY A 55 -8.13 8.38 -5.08
CA GLY A 55 -8.36 9.12 -3.84
C GLY A 55 -8.39 8.29 -2.56
N THR A 56 -8.13 6.98 -2.60
CA THR A 56 -8.40 6.11 -1.44
C THR A 56 -7.22 5.21 -1.05
N LEU A 57 -6.01 5.51 -1.49
CA LEU A 57 -4.82 4.78 -1.05
C LEU A 57 -4.58 4.98 0.46
N LEU A 58 -3.95 3.99 1.09
CA LEU A 58 -3.50 4.13 2.47
C LEU A 58 -2.47 5.26 2.50
N THR A 59 -2.72 6.28 3.31
CA THR A 59 -1.81 7.44 3.41
C THR A 59 -0.84 7.22 4.54
N LYS A 60 0.46 7.28 4.25
CA LYS A 60 1.51 7.21 5.28
C LYS A 60 1.54 8.48 6.12
N GLY A 61 1.95 8.36 7.37
CA GLY A 61 2.16 9.49 8.27
C GLY A 61 3.34 10.38 7.85
N ALA A 62 3.35 11.62 8.30
CA ALA A 62 4.42 12.56 8.01
C ALA A 62 5.77 12.12 8.61
N GLY A 63 5.75 11.34 9.70
CA GLY A 63 6.93 10.78 10.36
C GLY A 63 7.69 9.72 9.55
N VAL A 64 7.19 9.32 8.39
CA VAL A 64 7.92 8.45 7.42
C VAL A 64 8.02 9.12 6.04
N SER A 65 7.97 10.45 5.97
CA SER A 65 8.06 11.19 4.72
C SER A 65 9.42 11.06 4.03
N ALA A 66 10.51 10.87 4.79
CA ALA A 66 11.86 10.66 4.27
C ALA A 66 12.05 9.29 3.59
N ALA A 67 11.15 8.31 3.80
CA ALA A 67 11.20 7.04 3.11
C ALA A 67 11.29 7.25 1.59
N GLU A 68 12.29 6.64 0.94
CA GLU A 68 12.60 6.86 -0.47
C GLU A 68 11.43 6.48 -1.37
N SER A 69 10.73 5.39 -1.07
CA SER A 69 9.54 4.99 -1.82
C SER A 69 8.44 4.40 -0.94
N TYR A 70 7.21 4.68 -1.34
CA TYR A 70 6.00 4.12 -0.76
C TYR A 70 4.96 3.94 -1.85
N ALA A 71 4.50 2.71 -2.03
CA ALA A 71 3.49 2.41 -3.03
C ALA A 71 2.41 1.51 -2.44
N VAL A 72 1.16 1.80 -2.75
CA VAL A 72 0.01 0.99 -2.34
C VAL A 72 -0.78 0.58 -3.57
N GLY A 73 -1.12 -0.69 -3.66
CA GLY A 73 -1.96 -1.25 -4.71
C GLY A 73 -3.04 -2.15 -4.13
N PHE A 74 -4.20 -2.15 -4.79
CA PHE A 74 -5.31 -3.05 -4.47
C PHE A 74 -5.61 -3.92 -5.69
N VAL A 75 -5.77 -5.22 -5.47
CA VAL A 75 -6.22 -6.16 -6.48
C VAL A 75 -7.51 -6.80 -5.98
N ARG A 76 -8.57 -6.72 -6.80
CA ARG A 76 -9.83 -7.41 -6.51
C ARG A 76 -10.03 -8.55 -7.49
N ASN A 77 -10.43 -9.71 -6.94
CA ASN A 77 -10.88 -10.85 -7.72
C ASN A 77 -12.21 -11.32 -7.12
N GLY A 78 -13.30 -10.85 -7.69
CA GLY A 78 -14.63 -11.01 -7.10
C GLY A 78 -14.71 -10.30 -5.75
N THR A 79 -15.02 -11.04 -4.70
CA THR A 79 -15.08 -10.55 -3.32
C THR A 79 -13.70 -10.51 -2.63
N LEU A 80 -12.69 -11.18 -3.18
CA LEU A 80 -11.35 -11.19 -2.60
C LEU A 80 -10.61 -9.89 -2.90
N VAL A 81 -9.99 -9.33 -1.87
CA VAL A 81 -9.19 -8.11 -1.93
C VAL A 81 -7.77 -8.44 -1.48
N THR A 82 -6.78 -8.12 -2.30
CA THR A 82 -5.37 -8.14 -1.89
C THR A 82 -4.86 -6.71 -1.87
N THR A 83 -4.47 -6.23 -0.69
CA THR A 83 -3.79 -4.94 -0.52
C THR A 83 -2.29 -5.19 -0.48
N ARG A 84 -1.53 -4.50 -1.33
CA ARG A 84 -0.07 -4.57 -1.40
C ARG A 84 0.51 -3.22 -1.04
N ILE A 85 1.42 -3.21 -0.08
CA ILE A 85 2.11 -2.01 0.38
C ILE A 85 3.60 -2.28 0.25
N VAL A 86 4.27 -1.53 -0.62
CA VAL A 86 5.73 -1.53 -0.72
C VAL A 86 6.24 -0.36 0.10
N VAL A 87 7.14 -0.65 1.02
CA VAL A 87 7.81 0.33 1.87
C VAL A 87 9.31 0.26 1.67
N ASP A 88 9.97 1.40 1.66
CA ASP A 88 11.41 1.56 1.59
C ASP A 88 11.88 2.29 2.84
N LEU A 89 12.78 1.69 3.59
CA LEU A 89 13.30 2.27 4.82
C LEU A 89 14.41 3.28 4.58
N THR A 90 14.97 3.35 3.36
CA THR A 90 16.08 4.26 3.01
C THR A 90 15.76 5.70 3.41
N GLY A 91 16.67 6.32 4.18
CA GLY A 91 16.50 7.67 4.69
C GLY A 91 15.78 7.78 6.04
N LEU A 92 15.18 6.69 6.52
CA LEU A 92 14.58 6.64 7.86
C LEU A 92 15.62 6.26 8.91
N VAL A 93 15.29 6.50 10.17
CA VAL A 93 16.15 6.22 11.32
C VAL A 93 15.46 5.25 12.26
N GLY A 94 16.19 4.19 12.62
CA GLY A 94 15.89 3.35 13.78
C GLY A 94 16.64 3.86 15.01
N SER A 95 16.04 3.76 16.18
CA SER A 95 16.70 4.06 17.45
C SER A 95 17.54 2.88 17.94
N GLY A 96 18.20 3.06 19.08
CA GLY A 96 18.98 2.01 19.72
C GLY A 96 18.18 1.08 20.63
N THR A 97 16.86 1.15 20.64
CA THR A 97 15.99 0.37 21.52
C THR A 97 15.14 -0.60 20.70
N ASP A 98 14.95 -1.80 21.23
CA ASP A 98 14.02 -2.78 20.66
C ASP A 98 12.58 -2.25 20.68
N VAL A 99 11.80 -2.62 19.68
CA VAL A 99 10.40 -2.20 19.43
C VAL A 99 10.14 -0.69 19.28
N ASP A 100 11.22 0.12 19.13
CA ASP A 100 11.09 1.52 18.78
C ASP A 100 10.65 1.71 17.32
N ILE A 101 9.75 2.66 17.11
CA ILE A 101 9.18 2.99 15.81
C ILE A 101 10.24 3.62 14.91
N ILE A 102 10.40 3.08 13.70
CA ILE A 102 11.27 3.60 12.65
C ILE A 102 10.57 4.78 11.96
N GLY A 103 11.30 5.89 11.80
CA GLY A 103 10.75 7.08 11.16
C GLY A 103 11.79 8.14 10.84
N ASN A 104 11.35 9.38 10.59
CA ASN A 104 12.22 10.51 10.31
C ASN A 104 13.01 10.93 11.55
N THR A 105 14.26 11.30 11.39
CA THR A 105 15.11 11.83 12.48
C THR A 105 14.42 12.96 13.25
N GLY A 106 14.39 12.85 14.58
CA GLY A 106 13.80 13.88 15.46
C GLY A 106 12.30 14.07 15.29
N GLY A 107 11.63 13.06 14.75
CA GLY A 107 10.23 13.14 14.37
C GLY A 107 9.28 13.08 15.57
N ALA A 108 8.71 14.22 15.96
CA ALA A 108 7.54 14.29 16.82
C ALA A 108 6.23 14.04 16.03
N THR A 109 6.32 13.49 14.83
CA THR A 109 5.20 13.31 13.90
C THR A 109 4.91 11.83 13.66
N SER A 110 3.65 11.52 13.42
CA SER A 110 3.14 10.17 13.20
C SER A 110 3.92 9.37 12.15
N ALA A 111 4.50 8.25 12.55
CA ALA A 111 5.37 7.41 11.72
C ALA A 111 4.68 6.10 11.25
N HIS A 112 3.37 6.16 11.03
CA HIS A 112 2.61 5.01 10.52
C HIS A 112 2.68 4.89 8.98
N TRP A 113 2.46 3.68 8.46
CA TRP A 113 2.46 3.34 7.04
C TRP A 113 1.06 3.26 6.42
N GLY A 114 0.08 3.77 7.11
CA GLY A 114 -1.30 3.87 6.65
C GLY A 114 -2.29 3.21 7.59
N GLN A 115 -3.56 3.60 7.42
CA GLN A 115 -4.67 3.06 8.19
C GLN A 115 -5.36 1.93 7.42
N VAL A 116 -5.48 0.77 8.03
CA VAL A 116 -6.20 -0.40 7.50
C VAL A 116 -7.68 -0.22 7.76
N THR A 117 -8.50 -0.08 6.71
CA THR A 117 -9.95 0.04 6.86
C THR A 117 -10.67 -1.06 6.08
N THR A 118 -11.80 -1.51 6.59
CA THR A 118 -12.63 -2.52 5.90
C THR A 118 -13.07 -2.04 4.51
N ALA A 119 -13.32 -0.73 4.35
CA ALA A 119 -13.69 -0.15 3.07
C ALA A 119 -12.60 -0.31 1.99
N LYS A 120 -11.33 -0.30 2.39
CA LYS A 120 -10.17 -0.41 1.49
C LYS A 120 -9.67 -1.85 1.36
N CYS A 121 -9.46 -2.50 2.49
CA CYS A 121 -8.78 -3.79 2.57
C CYS A 121 -9.76 -4.98 2.64
N GLY A 122 -11.08 -4.72 2.77
CA GLY A 122 -12.06 -5.75 3.11
C GLY A 122 -11.95 -6.20 4.57
N ALA A 123 -12.73 -7.19 4.95
CA ALA A 123 -12.53 -7.91 6.20
C ALA A 123 -11.32 -8.83 6.06
N LEU A 124 -10.28 -8.60 6.85
CA LEU A 124 -9.01 -9.32 6.71
C LEU A 124 -9.16 -10.79 7.12
N ILE A 125 -8.54 -11.68 6.35
CA ILE A 125 -8.50 -13.13 6.55
C ILE A 125 -7.07 -13.68 6.57
N GLY A 126 -6.06 -12.84 6.30
CA GLY A 126 -4.65 -13.22 6.32
C GLY A 126 -3.74 -12.07 5.93
N GLY A 127 -2.44 -12.27 6.11
CA GLY A 127 -1.42 -11.33 5.68
C GLY A 127 -0.03 -11.95 5.72
N ARG A 128 0.91 -11.32 5.04
CA ARG A 128 2.32 -11.67 5.07
C ARG A 128 3.20 -10.46 4.81
N VAL A 129 4.45 -10.56 5.23
CA VAL A 129 5.51 -9.62 4.92
C VAL A 129 6.62 -10.35 4.17
N THR A 130 7.10 -9.77 3.09
CA THR A 130 8.23 -10.27 2.30
C THR A 130 9.34 -9.24 2.28
N CYS A 131 10.56 -9.65 2.63
CA CYS A 131 11.76 -8.82 2.48
C CYS A 131 12.17 -8.81 1.00
N LEU A 132 12.09 -7.66 0.35
CA LEU A 132 12.54 -7.47 -1.03
C LEU A 132 14.02 -7.09 -1.09
N GLU A 133 14.47 -6.29 -0.11
CA GLU A 133 15.85 -5.84 0.05
C GLU A 133 16.21 -5.84 1.53
N VAL A 134 17.36 -6.42 1.86
CA VAL A 134 17.82 -6.54 3.26
C VAL A 134 18.11 -5.15 3.82
N PRO A 135 17.60 -4.81 5.04
CA PRO A 135 17.92 -3.55 5.69
C PRO A 135 19.44 -3.41 5.94
N ALA A 136 19.97 -2.21 5.73
CA ALA A 136 21.33 -1.84 5.98
C ALA A 136 21.43 -0.42 6.55
N GLY A 137 22.49 -0.12 7.31
CA GLY A 137 22.69 1.17 7.97
C GLY A 137 22.02 1.28 9.35
N GLY A 138 20.95 0.52 9.58
CA GLY A 138 20.30 0.28 10.85
C GLY A 138 20.31 -1.20 11.20
N THR A 139 19.39 -1.63 12.09
CA THR A 139 19.18 -3.06 12.35
C THR A 139 18.63 -3.76 11.11
N ASN A 140 19.01 -5.01 10.89
CA ASN A 140 18.40 -5.88 9.88
C ASN A 140 17.31 -6.80 10.47
N ASP A 141 17.06 -6.69 11.78
CA ASP A 141 15.92 -7.28 12.47
C ASP A 141 14.79 -6.23 12.54
N ILE A 142 13.73 -6.44 11.80
CA ILE A 142 12.63 -5.52 11.61
C ILE A 142 11.33 -6.23 11.98
N ASP A 143 10.52 -5.59 12.80
CA ASP A 143 9.22 -6.08 13.23
C ASP A 143 8.08 -5.21 12.68
N PHE A 144 6.90 -5.80 12.59
CA PHE A 144 5.70 -5.17 12.04
C PHE A 144 4.57 -5.26 13.06
N TYR A 145 3.96 -4.10 13.32
CA TYR A 145 2.86 -3.93 14.27
C TYR A 145 1.70 -3.19 13.63
N SER A 146 0.52 -3.32 14.24
CA SER A 146 -0.57 -2.37 14.08
C SER A 146 -0.91 -1.75 15.42
N ALA A 147 -1.49 -0.56 15.43
CA ALA A 147 -2.00 0.07 16.64
C ALA A 147 -3.25 0.91 16.33
N VAL A 148 -4.09 1.07 17.34
CA VAL A 148 -5.31 1.90 17.26
C VAL A 148 -4.94 3.37 17.04
N GLU A 149 -3.85 3.83 17.68
CA GLU A 149 -3.41 5.22 17.64
C GLU A 149 -2.58 5.51 16.39
N SER A 150 -2.81 6.69 15.79
CA SER A 150 -2.00 7.22 14.69
C SER A 150 -0.78 8.01 15.18
N THR A 151 -0.59 8.17 16.48
CA THR A 151 0.34 9.13 17.08
C THR A 151 1.74 8.60 17.32
N GLY A 152 1.99 7.30 17.06
CA GLY A 152 3.33 6.71 17.21
C GLY A 152 4.36 7.45 16.38
N ALA A 153 5.38 7.99 17.03
CA ALA A 153 6.45 8.76 16.41
C ALA A 153 7.76 7.97 16.41
N GLN A 154 8.73 8.38 15.59
CA GLN A 154 10.09 7.83 15.61
C GLN A 154 10.69 7.90 17.02
N ASP A 155 11.45 6.88 17.40
CA ASP A 155 12.08 6.73 18.73
C ASP A 155 11.07 6.53 19.88
N GLY A 156 9.80 6.37 19.57
CA GLY A 156 8.78 5.98 20.54
C GLY A 156 8.57 4.47 20.54
N LEU A 157 8.39 3.89 21.73
CA LEU A 157 8.04 2.46 21.86
C LEU A 157 6.67 2.21 21.27
N VAL A 158 6.55 1.26 20.32
CA VAL A 158 5.23 0.85 19.81
C VAL A 158 4.36 0.24 20.92
N THR A 159 4.99 -0.37 21.92
CA THR A 159 4.32 -0.94 23.10
C THR A 159 3.70 0.11 24.04
N SER A 160 3.96 1.40 23.81
CA SER A 160 3.23 2.49 24.48
C SER A 160 1.87 2.78 23.84
N LEU A 161 1.57 2.19 22.70
CA LEU A 161 0.31 2.27 21.99
C LEU A 161 -0.56 1.04 22.29
N THR A 162 -1.83 1.07 21.88
CA THR A 162 -2.71 -0.10 21.88
C THR A 162 -2.39 -0.95 20.65
N GLU A 163 -1.31 -1.72 20.74
CA GLU A 163 -0.66 -2.39 19.63
C GLU A 163 -1.05 -3.88 19.49
N THR A 164 -0.82 -4.41 18.29
CA THR A 164 -0.86 -5.83 17.95
C THR A 164 0.37 -6.18 17.12
N ALA A 165 1.16 -7.14 17.60
CA ALA A 165 2.31 -7.66 16.85
C ALA A 165 1.82 -8.50 15.67
N LEU A 166 2.18 -8.10 14.45
CA LEU A 166 1.78 -8.79 13.22
C LEU A 166 2.84 -9.80 12.77
N VAL A 167 4.09 -9.36 12.73
CA VAL A 167 5.27 -10.17 12.44
C VAL A 167 6.40 -9.71 13.35
N THR A 168 6.85 -10.58 14.22
CA THR A 168 8.08 -10.40 14.96
C THR A 168 9.15 -11.27 14.30
N SER A 169 10.24 -10.64 13.82
CA SER A 169 11.17 -11.36 12.96
C SER A 169 11.98 -12.40 13.75
N GLY A 170 12.35 -12.07 15.00
CA GLY A 170 13.18 -12.91 15.84
C GLY A 170 14.59 -13.09 15.29
N GLY A 171 15.06 -12.16 14.45
CA GLY A 171 16.40 -12.13 13.86
C GLY A 171 16.42 -11.48 12.47
N ALA A 172 17.60 -11.42 11.89
CA ALA A 172 17.88 -10.75 10.64
C ALA A 172 17.00 -11.25 9.47
N TRP A 173 16.45 -10.31 8.71
CA TRP A 173 15.80 -10.62 7.45
C TRP A 173 16.82 -10.94 6.35
N THR A 174 16.42 -11.84 5.45
CA THR A 174 17.16 -12.16 4.22
C THR A 174 16.31 -11.83 3.01
N SER A 175 16.92 -11.48 1.89
CA SER A 175 16.20 -11.16 0.64
C SER A 175 15.36 -12.35 0.18
N GLY A 176 14.10 -12.10 -0.16
CA GLY A 176 13.14 -13.11 -0.55
C GLY A 176 12.46 -13.85 0.62
N ALA A 177 12.92 -13.65 1.87
CA ALA A 177 12.25 -14.23 3.03
C ALA A 177 10.83 -13.67 3.16
N ALA A 178 9.87 -14.55 3.40
CA ALA A 178 8.47 -14.19 3.63
C ALA A 178 7.98 -14.81 4.94
N LYS A 179 7.30 -14.00 5.76
CA LYS A 179 6.73 -14.41 7.05
C LYS A 179 5.22 -14.12 7.04
N GLY A 180 4.41 -15.12 7.40
CA GLY A 180 2.98 -14.93 7.64
C GLY A 180 2.74 -14.10 8.88
N MET A 181 1.69 -13.30 8.87
CA MET A 181 1.25 -12.58 10.06
C MET A 181 0.69 -13.55 11.09
N THR A 182 1.11 -13.42 12.34
CA THR A 182 0.63 -14.23 13.49
C THR A 182 -0.68 -13.67 14.06
N ALA A 183 -0.91 -12.38 13.88
CA ALA A 183 -2.17 -11.69 14.14
C ALA A 183 -2.46 -10.73 12.95
N LEU A 184 -3.68 -10.24 12.85
CA LEU A 184 -4.09 -9.32 11.79
C LEU A 184 -4.40 -7.95 12.38
N PRO A 185 -4.14 -6.85 11.64
CA PRO A 185 -4.60 -5.53 12.03
C PRO A 185 -6.12 -5.53 12.24
N ALA A 186 -6.59 -4.91 13.29
CA ALA A 186 -8.01 -4.63 13.43
C ALA A 186 -8.46 -3.55 12.44
N ALA A 187 -9.77 -3.45 12.22
CA ALA A 187 -10.32 -2.39 11.39
C ALA A 187 -10.00 -1.03 12.00
N ASN A 188 -9.47 -0.13 11.19
CA ASN A 188 -8.99 1.22 11.51
C ASN A 188 -7.66 1.30 12.25
N ASP A 189 -6.95 0.20 12.45
CA ASP A 189 -5.58 0.23 12.96
C ASP A 189 -4.62 0.88 11.94
N TYR A 190 -3.55 1.46 12.48
CA TYR A 190 -2.43 2.02 11.74
C TYR A 190 -1.26 1.05 11.75
N LEU A 191 -0.60 0.88 10.59
CA LEU A 191 0.58 0.01 10.46
C LEU A 191 1.85 0.72 10.90
N TYR A 192 2.68 0.04 11.68
CA TYR A 192 3.99 0.51 12.15
C TYR A 192 5.08 -0.49 11.82
N ILE A 193 6.29 0.03 11.62
CA ILE A 193 7.51 -0.76 11.45
C ILE A 193 8.47 -0.34 12.55
N THR A 194 9.07 -1.31 13.21
CA THR A 194 9.93 -1.09 14.38
C THR A 194 11.25 -1.82 14.23
N ASN A 195 12.22 -1.41 15.04
CA ASN A 195 13.40 -2.23 15.29
C ASN A 195 12.98 -3.53 15.98
N GLY A 196 13.49 -4.67 15.53
CA GLY A 196 13.35 -5.96 16.20
C GLY A 196 14.58 -6.30 17.08
N ALA A 197 15.50 -5.36 17.25
CA ALA A 197 16.65 -5.48 18.12
C ALA A 197 17.16 -4.11 18.55
N ALA A 198 17.89 -4.06 19.67
CA ALA A 198 18.49 -2.83 20.24
C ALA A 198 19.69 -2.34 19.39
N SER A 199 19.46 -1.98 18.15
CA SER A 199 20.46 -1.47 17.22
C SER A 199 19.87 -0.38 16.34
N GLY A 200 20.33 0.85 16.49
CA GLY A 200 19.84 2.01 15.72
C GLY A 200 20.74 2.35 14.54
N GLY A 201 20.31 3.34 13.78
CA GLY A 201 21.05 3.92 12.66
C GLY A 201 20.15 4.46 11.57
N THR A 202 20.76 5.16 10.62
CA THR A 202 20.05 5.63 9.43
C THR A 202 20.06 4.52 8.37
N PHE A 203 18.89 4.11 7.93
CA PHE A 203 18.78 3.08 6.91
C PHE A 203 19.29 3.59 5.56
N THR A 204 20.20 2.83 4.94
CA THR A 204 20.72 3.08 3.59
C THR A 204 20.14 2.11 2.56
N ALA A 205 19.44 1.08 3.02
CA ALA A 205 18.69 0.12 2.23
C ALA A 205 17.63 -0.54 3.11
N GLY A 206 16.68 -1.24 2.49
CA GLY A 206 15.67 -2.06 3.15
C GLY A 206 14.30 -1.85 2.55
N LYS A 207 13.82 -2.87 1.83
CA LYS A 207 12.49 -2.83 1.21
C LYS A 207 11.65 -4.01 1.63
N PHE A 208 10.39 -3.75 1.92
CA PHE A 208 9.43 -4.78 2.28
C PHE A 208 8.16 -4.67 1.47
N LEU A 209 7.58 -5.81 1.15
CA LEU A 209 6.23 -5.94 0.63
C LEU A 209 5.34 -6.48 1.75
N ILE A 210 4.36 -5.69 2.16
CA ILE A 210 3.29 -6.08 3.08
C ILE A 210 2.07 -6.43 2.23
N GLU A 211 1.54 -7.64 2.39
CA GLU A 211 0.34 -8.09 1.71
C GLU A 211 -0.75 -8.41 2.74
N LEU A 212 -1.90 -7.79 2.59
CA LEU A 212 -3.10 -8.07 3.38
C LEU A 212 -4.15 -8.72 2.47
N PHE A 213 -4.71 -9.82 2.92
CA PHE A 213 -5.75 -10.56 2.22
C PHE A 213 -7.07 -10.35 2.94
N GLY A 214 -8.06 -9.88 2.24
CA GLY A 214 -9.38 -9.63 2.78
C GLY A 214 -10.48 -10.02 1.81
N TYR A 215 -11.72 -9.91 2.26
CA TYR A 215 -12.88 -10.02 1.40
C TYR A 215 -13.80 -8.81 1.58
N ALA A 216 -14.35 -8.33 0.48
CA ALA A 216 -15.37 -7.29 0.47
C ALA A 216 -16.74 -7.98 0.58
N ALA A 217 -17.51 -7.61 1.61
CA ALA A 217 -18.90 -8.02 1.76
C ALA A 217 -19.81 -7.25 0.82
#